data_3684d6e812182c225e8d2a429fb5d245
#
_entry.id   3684d6e812182c225e8d2a429fb5d245
#
_cell.length_a   1.000
_cell.length_b   1.000
_cell.length_c   1.000
_cell.angle_alpha   90.00
_cell.angle_beta   90.00
_cell.angle_gamma   90.00
#
_symmetry.space_group_name_H-M   'P 1'
#
loop_
_entity.id
_entity.type
_entity.pdbx_description
1 polymer ?
#
loop_
_entity_poly.entity_id
_entity_poly.type
_entity_poly.pdbx_seq_one_letter_code
_entity_poly.pdbx_strand_id
1 'polypeptide(L)'
;MVERAFTLLDGPAHGPSEIAEVTGLSVTAVYRILQSGIPSMYFVQLPGRKYRLGPGAAKIGMQAMVHTPGTETSHPLLEQLSSALDAMAMLWVISPYGGPRRVLADYAPGRYDLDALGLTADQLVAVGGSLRVGPSGRVIAAHLPAPLVDTVLTDAVPAGAGPGVLGGADDFLASLPEIRDAGYSLGREEIAGWGEVAAPVLWGDAVYGAISSLKPSSLLKDTRGAIKRTVAAADRFSLLVSSGGLPHLTG
;
A
#
# COMPACT_ATOMS: atom_id res chain seq x y z
N MET A 1 -18.42 -8.06 8.50
CA MET A 1 -18.62 -7.16 9.67
C MET A 1 -17.64 -7.50 10.80
N VAL A 2 -17.61 -8.75 11.31
CA VAL A 2 -16.63 -9.16 12.35
C VAL A 2 -15.20 -9.09 11.84
N GLU A 3 -14.94 -9.47 10.60
CA GLU A 3 -13.63 -9.37 9.95
C GLU A 3 -13.10 -7.93 9.95
N ARG A 4 -13.99 -6.98 9.68
CA ARG A 4 -13.64 -5.55 9.67
C ARG A 4 -13.18 -5.05 11.03
N ALA A 5 -13.68 -5.62 12.12
CA ALA A 5 -13.23 -5.24 13.45
C ALA A 5 -11.72 -5.48 13.65
N PHE A 6 -11.16 -6.54 13.05
CA PHE A 6 -9.73 -6.83 13.11
C PHE A 6 -8.86 -5.84 12.32
N THR A 7 -9.47 -4.97 11.49
CA THR A 7 -8.77 -3.88 10.81
C THR A 7 -8.96 -2.53 11.52
N LEU A 8 -9.86 -2.45 12.49
CA LEU A 8 -10.17 -1.21 13.21
C LEU A 8 -9.67 -1.18 14.64
N LEU A 9 -9.41 -2.35 15.23
CA LEU A 9 -8.95 -2.48 16.60
C LEU A 9 -7.42 -2.60 16.65
N ASP A 10 -6.82 -1.96 17.63
CA ASP A 10 -5.39 -2.02 17.87
C ASP A 10 -4.95 -3.37 18.41
N GLY A 11 -3.79 -3.84 17.92
CA GLY A 11 -3.20 -5.08 18.37
C GLY A 11 -3.70 -6.32 17.63
N PRO A 12 -3.05 -7.47 17.87
CA PRO A 12 -3.24 -8.68 17.07
C PRO A 12 -4.41 -9.55 17.52
N ALA A 13 -5.03 -9.29 18.69
CA ALA A 13 -6.05 -10.15 19.25
C ALA A 13 -7.06 -9.41 20.12
N HIS A 14 -8.35 -9.70 19.93
CA HIS A 14 -9.46 -8.97 20.51
C HIS A 14 -10.46 -9.90 21.19
N GLY A 15 -11.10 -9.40 22.24
CA GLY A 15 -12.21 -10.07 22.92
C GLY A 15 -13.55 -9.86 22.20
N PRO A 16 -14.56 -10.75 22.45
CA PRO A 16 -15.88 -10.56 21.84
C PRO A 16 -16.54 -9.24 22.19
N SER A 17 -16.29 -8.67 23.36
CA SER A 17 -16.86 -7.39 23.78
C SER A 17 -16.25 -6.22 22.98
N GLU A 18 -14.93 -6.21 22.79
CA GLU A 18 -14.23 -5.20 21.99
C GLU A 18 -14.74 -5.22 20.53
N ILE A 19 -14.90 -6.42 19.97
CA ILE A 19 -15.44 -6.59 18.61
C ILE A 19 -16.90 -6.16 18.53
N ALA A 20 -17.71 -6.44 19.56
CA ALA A 20 -19.11 -6.05 19.63
C ALA A 20 -19.26 -4.52 19.61
N GLU A 21 -18.42 -3.81 20.35
CA GLU A 21 -18.40 -2.36 20.42
C GLU A 21 -18.19 -1.71 19.04
N VAL A 22 -17.18 -2.16 18.28
CA VAL A 22 -16.87 -1.60 16.95
C VAL A 22 -17.85 -2.03 15.86
N THR A 23 -18.50 -3.21 16.02
CA THR A 23 -19.39 -3.75 14.99
C THR A 23 -20.87 -3.41 15.22
N GLY A 24 -21.22 -2.97 16.43
CA GLY A 24 -22.62 -2.78 16.84
C GLY A 24 -23.41 -4.09 17.01
N LEU A 25 -22.74 -5.25 16.96
CA LEU A 25 -23.37 -6.55 17.19
C LEU A 25 -23.46 -6.86 18.69
N SER A 26 -24.40 -7.73 19.09
CA SER A 26 -24.38 -8.25 20.46
C SER A 26 -23.17 -9.14 20.68
N VAL A 27 -22.62 -9.14 21.92
CA VAL A 27 -21.49 -9.98 22.31
C VAL A 27 -21.77 -11.47 22.01
N THR A 28 -23.01 -11.91 22.20
CA THR A 28 -23.44 -13.28 21.89
C THR A 28 -23.34 -13.60 20.41
N ALA A 29 -23.76 -12.66 19.54
CA ALA A 29 -23.68 -12.82 18.09
C ALA A 29 -22.19 -12.88 17.63
N VAL A 30 -21.37 -11.96 18.15
CA VAL A 30 -19.90 -11.98 17.88
C VAL A 30 -19.30 -13.30 18.30
N TYR A 31 -19.57 -13.76 19.51
CA TYR A 31 -19.05 -15.03 20.02
C TYR A 31 -19.41 -16.21 19.10
N ARG A 32 -20.67 -16.29 18.66
CA ARG A 32 -21.12 -17.35 17.74
C ARG A 32 -20.38 -17.30 16.39
N ILE A 33 -20.18 -16.13 15.84
CA ILE A 33 -19.42 -15.95 14.58
C ILE A 33 -17.96 -16.40 14.78
N LEU A 34 -17.32 -15.95 15.85
CA LEU A 34 -15.94 -16.35 16.14
C LEU A 34 -15.80 -17.86 16.30
N GLN A 35 -16.71 -18.48 17.08
CA GLN A 35 -16.71 -19.93 17.30
C GLN A 35 -16.94 -20.70 15.96
N SER A 36 -17.80 -20.21 15.09
CA SER A 36 -18.05 -20.86 13.80
C SER A 36 -16.83 -20.84 12.86
N GLY A 37 -15.92 -19.90 13.03
CA GLY A 37 -14.71 -19.79 12.22
C GLY A 37 -13.50 -20.55 12.76
N ILE A 38 -13.57 -21.12 13.98
CA ILE A 38 -12.46 -21.89 14.57
C ILE A 38 -12.17 -23.19 13.79
N PRO A 39 -13.18 -24.02 13.40
CA PRO A 39 -12.90 -25.29 12.71
C PRO A 39 -12.17 -25.09 11.38
N SER A 40 -12.44 -24.01 10.66
CA SER A 40 -11.75 -23.63 9.41
C SER A 40 -10.48 -22.82 9.65
N MET A 41 -10.08 -22.64 10.90
CA MET A 41 -8.94 -21.79 11.33
C MET A 41 -9.02 -20.36 10.81
N TYR A 42 -10.21 -19.84 10.55
CA TYR A 42 -10.44 -18.44 10.21
C TYR A 42 -10.09 -17.54 11.39
N PHE A 43 -10.49 -17.99 12.57
CA PHE A 43 -10.12 -17.40 13.86
C PHE A 43 -9.38 -18.42 14.71
N VAL A 44 -8.42 -17.91 15.48
CA VAL A 44 -7.69 -18.68 16.50
C VAL A 44 -8.03 -18.07 17.84
N GLN A 45 -8.51 -18.90 18.77
CA GLN A 45 -8.74 -18.50 20.15
C GLN A 45 -7.43 -18.57 20.93
N LEU A 46 -7.14 -17.51 21.66
CA LEU A 46 -5.98 -17.36 22.55
C LEU A 46 -6.44 -17.41 24.02
N PRO A 47 -5.49 -17.54 24.97
CA PRO A 47 -5.80 -17.39 26.40
C PRO A 47 -6.54 -16.08 26.69
N GLY A 48 -7.39 -16.08 27.71
CA GLY A 48 -8.20 -14.92 28.08
C GLY A 48 -9.39 -14.65 27.16
N ARG A 49 -9.82 -15.63 26.36
CA ARG A 49 -10.92 -15.50 25.38
C ARG A 49 -10.68 -14.39 24.36
N LYS A 50 -9.44 -14.15 24.00
CA LYS A 50 -9.08 -13.29 22.86
C LYS A 50 -9.02 -14.11 21.58
N TYR A 51 -9.27 -13.44 20.46
CA TYR A 51 -9.29 -14.05 19.13
C TYR A 51 -8.42 -13.23 18.18
N ARG A 52 -7.76 -13.92 17.27
CA ARG A 52 -7.04 -13.30 16.15
C ARG A 52 -7.42 -13.98 14.85
N LEU A 53 -7.12 -13.33 13.73
CA LEU A 53 -7.19 -13.98 12.42
C LEU A 53 -6.20 -15.14 12.38
N GLY A 54 -6.64 -16.25 11.81
CA GLY A 54 -5.88 -17.48 11.71
C GLY A 54 -5.40 -17.77 10.28
N PRO A 55 -4.67 -18.88 10.09
CA PRO A 55 -4.15 -19.28 8.79
C PRO A 55 -5.25 -19.56 7.74
N GLY A 56 -6.49 -19.85 8.17
CA GLY A 56 -7.63 -19.95 7.25
C GLY A 56 -7.97 -18.62 6.57
N ALA A 57 -7.89 -17.50 7.30
CA ALA A 57 -8.06 -16.17 6.73
C ALA A 57 -6.91 -15.82 5.77
N ALA A 58 -5.66 -16.13 6.16
CA ALA A 58 -4.49 -15.91 5.31
C ALA A 58 -4.58 -16.72 3.98
N LYS A 59 -5.04 -17.98 4.04
CA LYS A 59 -5.24 -18.82 2.86
C LYS A 59 -6.24 -18.21 1.88
N ILE A 60 -7.36 -17.66 2.38
CA ILE A 60 -8.35 -16.98 1.53
C ILE A 60 -7.77 -15.71 0.93
N GLY A 61 -7.04 -14.91 1.72
CA GLY A 61 -6.34 -13.73 1.23
C GLY A 61 -5.35 -14.07 0.11
N MET A 62 -4.52 -15.10 0.29
CA MET A 62 -3.62 -15.57 -0.76
C MET A 62 -4.37 -16.02 -2.02
N GLN A 63 -5.47 -16.74 -1.86
CA GLN A 63 -6.30 -17.18 -2.99
C GLN A 63 -6.86 -15.98 -3.77
N ALA A 64 -7.25 -14.92 -3.10
CA ALA A 64 -7.69 -13.69 -3.75
C ALA A 64 -6.53 -13.01 -4.51
N MET A 65 -5.35 -12.95 -3.91
CA MET A 65 -4.16 -12.30 -4.50
C MET A 65 -3.65 -13.01 -5.76
N VAL A 66 -3.78 -14.34 -5.86
CA VAL A 66 -3.36 -15.12 -7.05
C VAL A 66 -4.10 -14.68 -8.32
N HIS A 67 -5.28 -14.10 -8.18
CA HIS A 67 -6.10 -13.64 -9.32
C HIS A 67 -5.92 -12.15 -9.63
N THR A 68 -4.95 -11.47 -9.01
CA THR A 68 -4.62 -10.09 -9.39
C THR A 68 -3.79 -10.06 -10.68
N PRO A 69 -3.83 -8.94 -11.46
CA PRO A 69 -3.07 -8.84 -12.69
C PRO A 69 -1.56 -9.01 -12.47
N GLY A 70 -0.92 -9.77 -13.34
CA GLY A 70 0.53 -9.92 -13.38
C GLY A 70 1.23 -8.86 -14.23
N THR A 71 2.55 -9.04 -14.44
CA THR A 71 3.40 -8.12 -15.18
C THR A 71 2.99 -7.98 -16.66
N GLU A 72 2.37 -9.00 -17.25
CA GLU A 72 1.81 -8.93 -18.60
C GLU A 72 0.74 -7.84 -18.75
N THR A 73 0.10 -7.46 -17.64
CA THR A 73 -0.93 -6.42 -17.60
C THR A 73 -0.37 -5.08 -17.12
N SER A 74 0.50 -5.07 -16.09
CA SER A 74 1.06 -3.85 -15.53
C SER A 74 2.13 -3.22 -16.42
N HIS A 75 3.00 -4.03 -17.03
CA HIS A 75 4.16 -3.53 -17.76
C HIS A 75 3.80 -2.59 -18.93
N PRO A 76 2.86 -2.92 -19.83
CA PRO A 76 2.47 -2.01 -20.91
C PRO A 76 1.92 -0.67 -20.41
N LEU A 77 1.24 -0.67 -19.26
CA LEU A 77 0.73 0.56 -18.64
C LEU A 77 1.87 1.42 -18.09
N LEU A 78 2.86 0.78 -17.45
CA LEU A 78 4.04 1.47 -16.94
C LEU A 78 4.91 2.02 -18.08
N GLU A 79 5.08 1.28 -19.18
CA GLU A 79 5.78 1.78 -20.38
C GLU A 79 5.11 3.02 -20.99
N GLN A 80 3.78 3.02 -21.06
CA GLN A 80 3.01 4.18 -21.51
C GLN A 80 3.22 5.38 -20.60
N LEU A 81 3.18 5.18 -19.28
CA LEU A 81 3.41 6.24 -18.29
C LEU A 81 4.85 6.78 -18.38
N SER A 82 5.82 5.86 -18.41
CA SER A 82 7.24 6.17 -18.54
C SER A 82 7.52 7.03 -19.77
N SER A 83 7.05 6.59 -20.93
CA SER A 83 7.22 7.30 -22.21
C SER A 83 6.56 8.68 -22.20
N ALA A 84 5.34 8.78 -21.65
CA ALA A 84 4.59 10.01 -21.61
C ALA A 84 5.16 11.07 -20.68
N LEU A 85 5.92 10.67 -19.65
CA LEU A 85 6.51 11.57 -18.66
C LEU A 85 8.02 11.70 -18.81
N ASP A 86 8.65 10.86 -19.64
CA ASP A 86 10.09 10.72 -19.67
C ASP A 86 10.65 10.53 -18.25
N ALA A 87 10.11 9.52 -17.59
CA ALA A 87 10.34 9.20 -16.18
C ALA A 87 10.41 7.68 -15.98
N MET A 88 11.02 7.21 -14.92
CA MET A 88 10.87 5.82 -14.49
C MET A 88 9.47 5.66 -13.91
N ALA A 89 8.71 4.66 -14.38
CA ALA A 89 7.39 4.32 -13.86
C ALA A 89 7.47 3.02 -13.07
N MET A 90 6.82 2.96 -11.90
CA MET A 90 6.91 1.83 -10.98
C MET A 90 5.55 1.44 -10.45
N LEU A 91 5.32 0.14 -10.28
CA LEU A 91 4.23 -0.45 -9.51
C LEU A 91 4.78 -1.00 -8.21
N TRP A 92 4.33 -0.44 -7.12
CA TRP A 92 4.59 -0.90 -5.77
C TRP A 92 3.36 -1.64 -5.25
N VAL A 93 3.54 -2.80 -4.67
CA VAL A 93 2.46 -3.54 -4.00
C VAL A 93 2.73 -3.63 -2.50
N ILE A 94 1.66 -3.65 -1.71
CA ILE A 94 1.78 -3.81 -0.27
C ILE A 94 2.22 -5.23 0.06
N SER A 95 3.16 -5.37 0.99
CA SER A 95 3.59 -6.63 1.57
C SER A 95 3.42 -6.58 3.09
N PRO A 96 2.70 -7.55 3.68
CA PRO A 96 2.52 -7.61 5.13
C PRO A 96 3.67 -8.32 5.85
N TYR A 97 4.64 -8.87 5.12
CA TYR A 97 5.73 -9.64 5.73
C TYR A 97 6.69 -8.73 6.51
N GLY A 98 6.82 -9.00 7.80
CA GLY A 98 7.67 -8.21 8.69
C GLY A 98 7.10 -6.82 9.04
N GLY A 99 5.78 -6.66 8.95
CA GLY A 99 5.06 -5.40 9.08
C GLY A 99 4.62 -4.83 7.73
N PRO A 100 3.83 -3.75 7.71
CA PRO A 100 3.38 -3.13 6.47
C PRO A 100 4.56 -2.52 5.73
N ARG A 101 4.87 -3.08 4.57
CA ARG A 101 5.94 -2.66 3.67
C ARG A 101 5.42 -2.59 2.25
N ARG A 102 6.19 -2.02 1.34
CA ARG A 102 5.95 -2.12 -0.10
C ARG A 102 7.06 -2.90 -0.78
N VAL A 103 6.71 -3.55 -1.88
CA VAL A 103 7.64 -4.29 -2.74
C VAL A 103 7.48 -3.77 -4.16
N LEU A 104 8.58 -3.55 -4.85
CA LEU A 104 8.56 -3.24 -6.28
C LEU A 104 8.12 -4.50 -7.04
N ALA A 105 6.91 -4.45 -7.61
CA ALA A 105 6.34 -5.58 -8.35
C ALA A 105 6.68 -5.53 -9.84
N ASP A 106 6.74 -4.31 -10.40
CA ASP A 106 7.03 -4.09 -11.81
C ASP A 106 7.54 -2.66 -12.03
N TYR A 107 8.32 -2.41 -13.09
CA TYR A 107 8.78 -1.08 -13.45
C TYR A 107 9.12 -0.96 -14.92
N ALA A 108 9.01 0.25 -15.46
CA ALA A 108 9.50 0.65 -16.77
C ALA A 108 10.54 1.77 -16.58
N PRO A 109 11.81 1.53 -16.89
CA PRO A 109 12.91 2.45 -16.56
C PRO A 109 12.88 3.73 -17.42
N GLY A 110 12.27 3.68 -18.60
CA GLY A 110 12.42 4.76 -19.59
C GLY A 110 13.88 4.88 -20.04
N ARG A 111 14.42 6.08 -19.93
CA ARG A 111 15.86 6.33 -20.18
C ARG A 111 16.74 6.23 -18.92
N TYR A 112 16.14 5.90 -17.79
CA TYR A 112 16.84 5.71 -16.54
C TYR A 112 16.93 4.23 -16.23
N ASP A 113 17.90 3.83 -15.42
CA ASP A 113 17.98 2.51 -14.83
C ASP A 113 18.02 2.62 -13.29
N LEU A 114 17.99 1.49 -12.62
CA LEU A 114 18.04 1.48 -11.14
C LEU A 114 19.39 1.96 -10.62
N ASP A 115 20.47 1.78 -11.40
CA ASP A 115 21.80 2.27 -11.05
C ASP A 115 21.83 3.80 -11.08
N ALA A 116 21.06 4.44 -11.97
CA ALA A 116 20.93 5.90 -12.01
C ALA A 116 20.31 6.48 -10.73
N LEU A 117 19.56 5.69 -9.96
CA LEU A 117 19.06 6.07 -8.63
C LEU A 117 20.19 6.12 -7.58
N GLY A 118 21.38 5.61 -7.89
CA GLY A 118 22.46 5.46 -6.92
C GLY A 118 22.12 4.49 -5.78
N LEU A 119 21.15 3.62 -5.99
CA LEU A 119 20.71 2.64 -5.00
C LEU A 119 21.26 1.25 -5.36
N THR A 120 21.96 0.64 -4.41
CA THR A 120 22.24 -0.79 -4.48
C THR A 120 20.96 -1.60 -4.30
N ALA A 121 20.98 -2.89 -4.67
CA ALA A 121 19.85 -3.78 -4.45
C ALA A 121 19.41 -3.79 -2.97
N ASP A 122 20.35 -3.80 -2.03
CA ASP A 122 20.07 -3.76 -0.60
C ASP A 122 19.42 -2.44 -0.17
N GLN A 123 19.88 -1.32 -0.72
CA GLN A 123 19.28 0.00 -0.46
C GLN A 123 17.89 0.10 -1.07
N LEU A 124 17.67 -0.46 -2.26
CA LEU A 124 16.35 -0.50 -2.87
C LEU A 124 15.37 -1.27 -1.99
N VAL A 125 15.79 -2.38 -1.39
CA VAL A 125 14.97 -3.15 -0.45
C VAL A 125 14.76 -2.38 0.86
N ALA A 126 15.82 -1.81 1.43
CA ALA A 126 15.75 -1.12 2.73
C ALA A 126 14.98 0.21 2.65
N VAL A 127 15.31 1.07 1.69
CA VAL A 127 14.69 2.39 1.50
C VAL A 127 13.39 2.26 0.73
N GLY A 128 13.39 1.53 -0.38
CA GLY A 128 12.22 1.31 -1.22
C GLY A 128 11.11 0.52 -0.53
N GLY A 129 11.45 -0.37 0.41
CA GLY A 129 10.46 -1.14 1.18
C GLY A 129 9.75 -0.35 2.26
N SER A 130 10.33 0.75 2.74
CA SER A 130 9.75 1.56 3.82
C SER A 130 8.54 2.37 3.34
N LEU A 131 7.46 2.38 4.12
CA LEU A 131 6.32 3.27 3.89
C LEU A 131 6.56 4.68 4.43
N ARG A 132 7.64 4.91 5.19
CA ARG A 132 8.05 6.23 5.71
C ARG A 132 8.79 7.07 4.68
N VAL A 133 9.20 6.50 3.55
CA VAL A 133 10.02 7.17 2.53
C VAL A 133 9.29 7.18 1.18
N GLY A 134 9.30 8.33 0.56
CA GLY A 134 8.77 8.54 -0.79
C GLY A 134 7.25 8.68 -0.86
N PRO A 135 6.77 9.39 -1.87
CA PRO A 135 5.36 9.54 -2.17
C PRO A 135 4.59 8.22 -2.25
N SER A 136 5.15 7.20 -2.90
CA SER A 136 4.50 5.88 -3.01
C SER A 136 4.34 5.18 -1.66
N GLY A 137 5.29 5.35 -0.72
CA GLY A 137 5.14 4.87 0.65
C GLY A 137 4.01 5.56 1.38
N ARG A 138 3.98 6.90 1.35
CA ARG A 138 2.94 7.69 1.99
C ARG A 138 1.55 7.46 1.41
N VAL A 139 1.44 7.30 0.09
CA VAL A 139 0.17 6.97 -0.56
C VAL A 139 -0.38 5.64 -0.06
N ILE A 140 0.45 4.61 0.06
CA ILE A 140 0.03 3.32 0.63
C ILE A 140 -0.38 3.52 2.10
N ALA A 141 0.47 4.17 2.91
CA ALA A 141 0.20 4.42 4.33
C ALA A 141 -1.09 5.21 4.56
N ALA A 142 -1.40 6.18 3.68
CA ALA A 142 -2.61 6.99 3.76
C ALA A 142 -3.91 6.16 3.66
N HIS A 143 -3.86 5.00 3.04
CA HIS A 143 -5.02 4.11 2.84
C HIS A 143 -4.97 2.85 3.72
N LEU A 144 -3.97 2.73 4.62
CA LEU A 144 -3.93 1.66 5.61
C LEU A 144 -4.93 1.91 6.75
N PRO A 145 -5.45 0.84 7.38
CA PRO A 145 -6.11 0.95 8.67
C PRO A 145 -5.20 1.58 9.72
N ALA A 146 -5.76 2.37 10.64
CA ALA A 146 -5.01 3.10 11.67
C ALA A 146 -4.02 2.22 12.45
N PRO A 147 -4.37 1.00 12.92
CA PRO A 147 -3.43 0.13 13.63
C PRO A 147 -2.20 -0.25 12.82
N LEU A 148 -2.33 -0.34 11.49
CA LEU A 148 -1.19 -0.61 10.60
C LEU A 148 -0.34 0.65 10.39
N VAL A 149 -0.95 1.84 10.39
CA VAL A 149 -0.20 3.11 10.37
C VAL A 149 0.65 3.25 11.62
N ASP A 150 0.11 2.90 12.80
CA ASP A 150 0.87 2.89 14.06
C ASP A 150 2.06 1.94 13.98
N THR A 151 1.88 0.77 13.36
CA THR A 151 2.99 -0.16 13.10
C THR A 151 4.06 0.46 12.17
N VAL A 152 3.65 1.19 11.12
CA VAL A 152 4.60 1.92 10.23
C VAL A 152 5.42 2.94 11.01
N LEU A 153 4.83 3.58 12.02
CA LEU A 153 5.52 4.58 12.84
C LEU A 153 6.57 3.97 13.77
N THR A 154 6.46 2.68 14.12
CA THR A 154 7.50 2.00 14.91
C THR A 154 8.79 1.77 14.12
N ASP A 155 8.71 1.76 12.78
CA ASP A 155 9.88 1.62 11.93
C ASP A 155 10.67 2.94 11.86
N ALA A 156 11.98 2.85 12.03
CA ALA A 156 12.86 3.98 11.82
C ALA A 156 12.87 4.37 10.33
N VAL A 157 13.05 5.66 10.05
CA VAL A 157 13.37 6.11 8.69
C VAL A 157 14.73 5.51 8.30
N PRO A 158 14.84 4.82 7.15
CA PRO A 158 16.10 4.22 6.71
C PRO A 158 17.22 5.26 6.57
N ALA A 159 18.44 4.91 7.00
CA ALA A 159 19.60 5.79 6.96
C ALA A 159 19.98 6.26 5.53
N GLY A 160 19.56 5.52 4.49
CA GLY A 160 19.78 5.89 3.09
C GLY A 160 18.71 6.84 2.51
N ALA A 161 17.74 7.26 3.31
CA ALA A 161 16.72 8.20 2.87
C ALA A 161 17.31 9.59 2.61
N GLY A 162 16.79 10.26 1.59
CA GLY A 162 17.27 11.61 1.22
C GLY A 162 16.77 12.72 2.15
N PRO A 163 17.27 13.94 1.97
CA PRO A 163 16.99 15.07 2.88
C PRO A 163 15.52 15.56 2.83
N GLY A 164 14.76 15.16 1.80
CA GLY A 164 13.37 15.56 1.64
C GLY A 164 12.36 14.70 2.42
N VAL A 165 12.81 13.66 3.13
CA VAL A 165 11.93 12.80 3.91
C VAL A 165 11.31 13.56 5.08
N LEU A 166 10.03 13.33 5.33
CA LEU A 166 9.33 13.86 6.49
C LEU A 166 9.96 13.29 7.77
N GLY A 167 10.63 14.18 8.54
CA GLY A 167 11.49 13.75 9.65
C GLY A 167 10.74 13.30 10.89
N GLY A 168 9.53 13.81 11.11
CA GLY A 168 8.72 13.55 12.30
C GLY A 168 7.57 12.57 12.05
N ALA A 169 7.13 11.92 13.13
CA ALA A 169 5.90 11.12 13.12
C ALA A 169 4.68 12.02 12.88
N ASP A 170 4.65 13.19 13.51
CA ASP A 170 3.54 14.13 13.41
C ASP A 170 3.38 14.68 11.99
N ASP A 171 4.48 15.07 11.33
CA ASP A 171 4.44 15.53 9.93
C ASP A 171 3.98 14.42 8.99
N PHE A 172 4.44 13.19 9.23
CA PHE A 172 4.01 12.04 8.47
C PHE A 172 2.51 11.80 8.64
N LEU A 173 2.01 11.76 9.88
CA LEU A 173 0.59 11.57 10.17
C LEU A 173 -0.28 12.69 9.60
N ALA A 174 0.14 13.95 9.70
CA ALA A 174 -0.57 15.10 9.14
C ALA A 174 -0.70 15.00 7.62
N SER A 175 0.29 14.43 6.93
CA SER A 175 0.26 14.28 5.47
C SER A 175 -0.77 13.25 4.97
N LEU A 176 -1.15 12.24 5.77
CA LEU A 176 -1.97 11.13 5.30
C LEU A 176 -3.40 11.52 4.91
N PRO A 177 -4.17 12.32 5.71
CA PRO A 177 -5.47 12.80 5.28
C PRO A 177 -5.40 13.68 4.04
N GLU A 178 -4.40 14.56 3.94
CA GLU A 178 -4.21 15.41 2.75
C GLU A 178 -3.98 14.57 1.48
N ILE A 179 -3.21 13.48 1.59
CA ILE A 179 -2.97 12.55 0.47
C ILE A 179 -4.25 11.81 0.08
N ARG A 180 -5.07 11.39 1.06
CA ARG A 180 -6.36 10.74 0.77
C ARG A 180 -7.31 11.67 0.01
N ASP A 181 -7.39 12.92 0.44
CA ASP A 181 -8.26 13.92 -0.18
C ASP A 181 -7.78 14.33 -1.57
N ALA A 182 -6.46 14.45 -1.76
CA ALA A 182 -5.85 14.80 -3.03
C ALA A 182 -5.84 13.65 -4.04
N GLY A 183 -5.81 12.39 -3.58
CA GLY A 183 -5.66 11.19 -4.41
C GLY A 183 -4.25 10.97 -4.96
N TYR A 184 -3.25 11.70 -4.47
CA TYR A 184 -1.85 11.56 -4.86
C TYR A 184 -0.90 12.08 -3.79
N SER A 185 0.39 11.76 -3.92
CA SER A 185 1.48 12.38 -3.18
C SER A 185 2.58 12.83 -4.13
N LEU A 186 3.23 13.93 -3.78
CA LEU A 186 4.41 14.47 -4.47
C LEU A 186 5.54 14.64 -3.43
N GLY A 187 6.74 14.21 -3.77
CA GLY A 187 7.93 14.43 -2.95
C GLY A 187 9.15 14.74 -3.80
N ARG A 188 10.08 15.45 -3.20
CA ARG A 188 11.37 15.77 -3.80
C ARG A 188 12.46 15.43 -2.81
N GLU A 189 13.57 14.87 -3.32
CA GLU A 189 14.76 14.58 -2.52
C GLU A 189 14.53 13.57 -1.37
N GLU A 190 13.45 12.80 -1.39
CA GLU A 190 13.27 11.69 -0.45
C GLU A 190 14.13 10.48 -0.83
N ILE A 191 14.44 10.38 -2.12
CA ILE A 191 15.64 9.71 -2.66
C ILE A 191 16.49 10.86 -3.18
N ALA A 192 17.72 10.98 -2.71
CA ALA A 192 18.59 12.13 -3.02
C ALA A 192 18.73 12.34 -4.54
N GLY A 193 18.49 13.55 -5.00
CA GLY A 193 18.53 13.92 -6.43
C GLY A 193 17.24 13.62 -7.22
N TRP A 194 16.25 12.95 -6.63
CA TRP A 194 15.05 12.48 -7.35
C TRP A 194 13.76 13.10 -6.83
N GLY A 195 12.82 13.30 -7.74
CA GLY A 195 11.44 13.70 -7.44
C GLY A 195 10.47 12.61 -7.88
N GLU A 196 9.46 12.36 -7.07
CA GLU A 196 8.46 11.30 -7.26
C GLU A 196 7.05 11.87 -7.16
N VAL A 197 6.18 11.39 -8.04
CA VAL A 197 4.71 11.52 -7.93
C VAL A 197 4.15 10.12 -7.80
N ALA A 198 3.24 9.90 -6.88
CA ALA A 198 2.59 8.61 -6.68
C ALA A 198 1.08 8.77 -6.47
N ALA A 199 0.33 7.76 -6.91
CA ALA A 199 -1.11 7.65 -6.71
C ALA A 199 -1.49 6.22 -6.26
N PRO A 200 -2.55 6.07 -5.44
CA PRO A 200 -2.94 4.78 -4.90
C PRO A 200 -3.51 3.85 -5.97
N VAL A 201 -3.19 2.59 -5.85
CA VAL A 201 -3.91 1.51 -6.52
C VAL A 201 -4.82 0.88 -5.47
N LEU A 202 -6.12 0.94 -5.72
CA LEU A 202 -7.14 0.47 -4.79
C LEU A 202 -7.81 -0.82 -5.32
N TRP A 203 -8.14 -1.70 -4.40
CA TRP A 203 -8.96 -2.88 -4.62
C TRP A 203 -10.21 -2.76 -3.74
N GLY A 204 -11.27 -2.22 -4.30
CA GLY A 204 -12.40 -1.75 -3.50
C GLY A 204 -11.99 -0.57 -2.60
N ASP A 205 -12.18 -0.73 -1.30
CA ASP A 205 -11.77 0.25 -0.28
C ASP A 205 -10.38 -0.06 0.33
N ALA A 206 -9.75 -1.17 -0.07
CA ALA A 206 -8.44 -1.56 0.41
C ALA A 206 -7.32 -1.07 -0.53
N VAL A 207 -6.19 -0.68 0.04
CA VAL A 207 -5.00 -0.36 -0.76
C VAL A 207 -4.34 -1.65 -1.23
N TYR A 208 -4.16 -1.77 -2.55
CA TYR A 208 -3.37 -2.81 -3.19
C TYR A 208 -1.90 -2.41 -3.28
N GLY A 209 -1.67 -1.12 -3.58
CA GLY A 209 -0.34 -0.60 -3.79
C GLY A 209 -0.33 0.84 -4.26
N ALA A 210 0.67 1.22 -5.05
CA ALA A 210 0.78 2.54 -5.66
C ALA A 210 1.45 2.44 -7.04
N ILE A 211 1.02 3.26 -7.97
CA ILE A 211 1.81 3.58 -9.17
C ILE A 211 2.54 4.89 -8.91
N SER A 212 3.82 4.92 -9.27
CA SER A 212 4.62 6.13 -9.16
C SER A 212 5.41 6.43 -10.43
N SER A 213 5.73 7.70 -10.63
CA SER A 213 6.64 8.21 -11.64
C SER A 213 7.79 8.95 -10.97
N LEU A 214 9.03 8.59 -11.31
CA LEU A 214 10.25 9.06 -10.68
C LEU A 214 11.21 9.61 -11.75
N LYS A 215 11.75 10.80 -11.53
CA LYS A 215 12.77 11.41 -12.38
C LYS A 215 13.67 12.37 -11.57
N PRO A 216 14.84 12.75 -12.10
CA PRO A 216 15.65 13.75 -11.43
C PRO A 216 14.87 14.98 -11.03
N SER A 217 15.04 15.45 -9.78
CA SER A 217 14.30 16.60 -9.22
C SER A 217 14.39 17.85 -10.09
N SER A 218 15.55 18.08 -10.72
CA SER A 218 15.80 19.21 -11.63
C SER A 218 14.95 19.15 -12.90
N LEU A 219 14.51 17.95 -13.31
CA LEU A 219 13.68 17.71 -14.50
C LEU A 219 12.19 17.60 -14.18
N LEU A 220 11.79 17.49 -12.94
CA LEU A 220 10.39 17.44 -12.50
C LEU A 220 9.82 18.87 -12.44
N LYS A 221 9.67 19.51 -13.61
CA LYS A 221 9.16 20.89 -13.76
C LYS A 221 7.64 20.93 -13.91
N ASP A 222 7.08 20.10 -14.78
CA ASP A 222 5.62 19.95 -14.95
C ASP A 222 5.05 18.94 -13.96
N THR A 223 4.88 19.38 -12.72
CA THR A 223 4.28 18.54 -11.67
C THR A 223 2.79 18.27 -11.93
N ARG A 224 2.05 19.21 -12.53
CA ARG A 224 0.62 19.05 -12.80
C ARG A 224 0.39 17.95 -13.87
N GLY A 225 1.17 17.95 -14.93
CA GLY A 225 1.11 16.91 -15.96
C GLY A 225 1.52 15.54 -15.42
N ALA A 226 2.55 15.49 -14.59
CA ALA A 226 2.99 14.26 -13.92
C ALA A 226 1.90 13.70 -12.99
N ILE A 227 1.30 14.53 -12.14
CA ILE A 227 0.18 14.14 -11.25
C ILE A 227 -0.96 13.56 -12.07
N LYS A 228 -1.47 14.31 -13.05
CA LYS A 228 -2.62 13.88 -13.87
C LYS A 228 -2.40 12.52 -14.53
N ARG A 229 -1.20 12.27 -15.07
CA ARG A 229 -0.89 11.02 -15.77
C ARG A 229 -0.67 9.86 -14.81
N THR A 230 -0.01 10.11 -13.68
CA THR A 230 0.22 9.07 -12.65
C THR A 230 -1.09 8.65 -12.01
N VAL A 231 -1.97 9.59 -11.66
CA VAL A 231 -3.32 9.29 -11.14
C VAL A 231 -4.12 8.48 -12.16
N ALA A 232 -4.17 8.90 -13.43
CA ALA A 232 -4.91 8.18 -14.46
C ALA A 232 -4.39 6.74 -14.67
N ALA A 233 -3.08 6.52 -14.56
CA ALA A 233 -2.49 5.19 -14.64
C ALA A 233 -2.89 4.32 -13.42
N ALA A 234 -2.86 4.90 -12.22
CA ALA A 234 -3.25 4.22 -10.99
C ALA A 234 -4.75 3.85 -10.98
N ASP A 235 -5.62 4.76 -11.43
CA ASP A 235 -7.06 4.50 -11.56
C ASP A 235 -7.32 3.35 -12.54
N ARG A 236 -6.65 3.38 -13.69
CA ARG A 236 -6.78 2.31 -14.69
C ARG A 236 -6.33 0.97 -14.13
N PHE A 237 -5.22 0.93 -13.39
CA PHE A 237 -4.74 -0.32 -12.79
C PHE A 237 -5.65 -0.79 -11.65
N SER A 238 -6.22 0.13 -10.86
CA SER A 238 -7.22 -0.18 -9.83
C SER A 238 -8.45 -0.89 -10.41
N LEU A 239 -8.92 -0.46 -11.58
CA LEU A 239 -10.01 -1.16 -12.30
C LEU A 239 -9.62 -2.58 -12.70
N LEU A 240 -8.39 -2.77 -13.19
CA LEU A 240 -7.89 -4.10 -13.57
C LEU A 240 -7.75 -5.02 -12.36
N VAL A 241 -7.24 -4.54 -11.24
CA VAL A 241 -7.16 -5.30 -9.98
C VAL A 241 -8.57 -5.69 -9.51
N SER A 242 -9.53 -4.76 -9.57
CA SER A 242 -10.90 -5.00 -9.12
C SER A 242 -11.68 -5.96 -10.01
N SER A 243 -11.35 -6.03 -11.30
CA SER A 243 -11.98 -6.95 -12.27
C SER A 243 -11.31 -8.33 -12.35
N GLY A 244 -10.30 -8.60 -11.53
CA GLY A 244 -9.54 -9.85 -11.58
C GLY A 244 -8.74 -10.04 -12.88
N GLY A 245 -8.30 -8.94 -13.50
CA GLY A 245 -7.53 -8.96 -14.75
C GLY A 245 -8.35 -9.25 -16.02
N LEU A 246 -9.68 -9.39 -15.90
CA LEU A 246 -10.56 -9.61 -17.05
C LEU A 246 -10.96 -8.27 -17.69
N PRO A 247 -10.51 -7.93 -18.89
CA PRO A 247 -10.82 -6.64 -19.54
C PRO A 247 -12.28 -6.50 -20.03
N HIS A 248 -13.16 -7.48 -19.77
CA HIS A 248 -14.45 -7.59 -20.45
C HIS A 248 -15.70 -7.48 -19.57
N LEU A 249 -15.61 -7.01 -18.31
CA LEU A 249 -16.80 -6.89 -17.46
C LEU A 249 -17.35 -5.45 -17.34
N THR A 250 -17.02 -4.57 -18.27
CA THR A 250 -17.73 -3.27 -18.42
C THR A 250 -18.66 -3.39 -19.63
N GLY A 251 -19.83 -3.94 -19.40
CA GLY A 251 -20.97 -3.88 -20.28
C GLY A 251 -21.98 -2.88 -19.75
#